data_ea1a07041398c85cdf91b1a792e21219
#
_entry.id   ea1a07041398c85cdf91b1a792e21219
#
_cell.length_a   1.000
_cell.length_b   1.000
_cell.length_c   1.000
_cell.angle_alpha   90.00
_cell.angle_beta   90.00
_cell.angle_gamma   90.00
#
_symmetry.space_group_name_H-M   'P 1'
#
loop_
_entity.id
_entity.type
_entity.pdbx_description
1 polymer ?
#
loop_
_entity_poly.entity_id
_entity_poly.type
_entity_poly.pdbx_seq_one_letter_code
_entity_poly.pdbx_strand_id
1 'polypeptide(L)'
;QVLCDLGDGQSIEQNLSTFSSHVRRWVDILQKTTPDTLVLCDELGNGTDPQEGMGLAVAMLEGLANRGALILATTHYPEIKTFAETTPGFLNASMTFDPVTLSPLYRMELGRAGQSCALLIARRLGLPEDVLVRAAEVCGSKMLKAAPINASEKTVKMPSAPPKEEVEPQPVKKPSPGSRFQVGDSVYVHPLHRTGIVAQGANAKGEVVVKVADRKYTVNHRRLSPHLSKEELYPDAEN
;
A
#
# COMPACT_ATOMS: atom_id res chain seq x y z
N GLN A 1 -13.40 18.07 15.44
CA GLN A 1 -12.15 18.04 14.68
C GLN A 1 -11.82 16.62 14.23
N VAL A 2 -10.92 16.47 13.24
CA VAL A 2 -10.39 15.18 12.80
C VAL A 2 -8.89 15.17 13.04
N LEU A 3 -8.38 14.12 13.70
CA LEU A 3 -6.96 13.90 13.94
C LEU A 3 -6.56 12.57 13.29
N CYS A 4 -5.40 12.52 12.64
CA CYS A 4 -5.00 11.35 11.86
C CYS A 4 -3.57 10.92 12.17
N ASP A 5 -3.36 9.63 12.32
CA ASP A 5 -2.09 8.94 12.16
C ASP A 5 -2.23 7.94 11.01
N LEU A 6 -2.10 8.42 9.78
CA LEU A 6 -2.13 7.63 8.56
C LEU A 6 -0.69 7.42 8.12
N GLY A 7 -0.25 6.17 8.13
CA GLY A 7 1.14 5.82 7.96
C GLY A 7 1.69 6.03 6.54
N ASP A 8 2.26 7.19 6.26
CA ASP A 8 3.08 7.46 5.06
C ASP A 8 4.58 7.61 5.41
N GLY A 9 5.09 6.73 6.25
CA GLY A 9 6.52 6.69 6.63
C GLY A 9 7.39 5.81 5.73
N GLN A 10 7.05 5.60 4.44
CA GLN A 10 7.87 4.79 3.52
C GLN A 10 9.07 5.56 2.93
N SER A 11 9.82 6.29 3.72
CA SER A 11 11.15 6.73 3.31
C SER A 11 12.18 5.74 3.86
N ILE A 12 12.93 5.13 2.95
CA ILE A 12 13.89 4.04 3.16
C ILE A 12 15.02 4.37 4.17
N GLU A 13 15.18 5.60 4.59
CA GLU A 13 16.29 6.05 5.43
C GLU A 13 16.04 6.05 6.96
N GLN A 14 14.86 5.59 7.44
CA GLN A 14 14.47 5.88 8.82
C GLN A 14 13.66 4.78 9.52
N ASN A 15 14.13 3.54 9.61
CA ASN A 15 13.38 2.52 10.39
C ASN A 15 13.21 2.86 11.89
N LEU A 16 14.17 3.54 12.52
CA LEU A 16 14.01 4.07 13.88
C LEU A 16 13.12 5.34 13.91
N SER A 17 13.01 6.04 12.77
CA SER A 17 12.21 7.26 12.64
C SER A 17 10.72 6.98 12.43
N THR A 18 10.34 5.84 11.83
CA THR A 18 8.94 5.52 11.56
C THR A 18 8.16 5.35 12.86
N PHE A 19 8.59 4.46 13.75
CA PHE A 19 7.95 4.26 15.05
C PHE A 19 7.96 5.54 15.90
N SER A 20 9.12 6.22 15.99
CA SER A 20 9.23 7.48 16.73
C SER A 20 8.31 8.58 16.16
N SER A 21 8.08 8.61 14.85
CA SER A 21 7.16 9.55 14.21
C SER A 21 5.70 9.25 14.57
N HIS A 22 5.30 7.98 14.61
CA HIS A 22 3.99 7.56 15.11
C HIS A 22 3.79 7.96 16.56
N VAL A 23 4.76 7.67 17.44
CA VAL A 23 4.66 8.03 18.85
C VAL A 23 4.52 9.55 19.05
N ARG A 24 5.24 10.37 18.30
CA ARG A 24 5.08 11.84 18.36
C ARG A 24 3.67 12.28 17.95
N ARG A 25 3.11 11.68 16.87
CA ARG A 25 1.73 11.95 16.48
C ARG A 25 0.73 11.48 17.52
N TRP A 26 0.95 10.33 18.16
CA TRP A 26 0.09 9.83 19.23
C TRP A 26 0.07 10.78 20.44
N VAL A 27 1.24 11.31 20.83
CA VAL A 27 1.33 12.34 21.88
C VAL A 27 0.50 13.57 21.51
N ASP A 28 0.66 14.07 20.29
CA ASP A 28 -0.07 15.24 19.79
C ASP A 28 -1.59 14.98 19.69
N ILE A 29 -1.99 13.83 19.20
CA ILE A 29 -3.39 13.39 19.13
C ILE A 29 -3.99 13.30 20.53
N LEU A 30 -3.34 12.63 21.48
CA LEU A 30 -3.84 12.51 22.85
C LEU A 30 -3.99 13.85 23.56
N GLN A 31 -3.09 14.82 23.31
CA GLN A 31 -3.16 16.17 23.86
C GLN A 31 -4.30 17.00 23.30
N LYS A 32 -4.62 16.82 22.00
CA LYS A 32 -5.65 17.59 21.29
C LYS A 32 -7.04 16.98 21.32
N THR A 33 -7.14 15.71 21.73
CA THR A 33 -8.40 14.95 21.73
C THR A 33 -9.40 15.50 22.72
N THR A 34 -10.62 15.74 22.24
CA THR A 34 -11.82 16.13 22.99
C THR A 34 -12.99 15.21 22.62
N PRO A 35 -14.14 15.25 23.31
CA PRO A 35 -15.31 14.43 22.95
C PRO A 35 -15.82 14.66 21.50
N ASP A 36 -15.55 15.82 20.91
CA ASP A 36 -15.93 16.15 19.53
C ASP A 36 -14.81 15.83 18.52
N THR A 37 -13.95 14.86 18.84
CA THR A 37 -12.84 14.47 17.98
C THR A 37 -13.11 13.11 17.32
N LEU A 38 -12.90 13.04 15.99
CA LEU A 38 -12.72 11.80 15.25
C LEU A 38 -11.21 11.53 15.12
N VAL A 39 -10.77 10.36 15.56
CA VAL A 39 -9.38 9.92 15.43
C VAL A 39 -9.30 8.78 14.41
N LEU A 40 -8.41 8.93 13.43
CA LEU A 40 -8.12 7.92 12.40
C LEU A 40 -6.70 7.40 12.60
N CYS A 41 -6.55 6.09 12.87
CA CYS A 41 -5.24 5.46 13.01
C CYS A 41 -5.09 4.31 12.01
N ASP A 42 -4.02 4.32 11.24
CA ASP A 42 -3.71 3.21 10.34
C ASP A 42 -2.56 2.39 10.89
N GLU A 43 -2.69 1.05 10.83
CA GLU A 43 -1.72 0.07 11.33
C GLU A 43 -1.24 0.35 12.77
N LEU A 44 -2.17 0.66 13.69
CA LEU A 44 -1.88 1.04 15.06
C LEU A 44 -0.99 0.00 15.77
N GLY A 45 0.14 0.45 16.31
CA GLY A 45 1.13 -0.37 17.02
C GLY A 45 2.24 -0.92 16.13
N ASN A 46 2.24 -0.67 14.83
CA ASN A 46 3.27 -1.16 13.91
C ASN A 46 4.63 -0.41 14.09
N GLY A 47 5.72 -1.05 13.64
CA GLY A 47 7.05 -0.45 13.58
C GLY A 47 7.95 -0.67 14.80
N THR A 48 7.53 -1.49 15.76
CA THR A 48 8.31 -1.89 16.93
C THR A 48 8.19 -3.40 17.22
N ASP A 49 8.71 -3.86 18.36
CA ASP A 49 8.46 -5.22 18.84
C ASP A 49 6.93 -5.49 18.90
N PRO A 50 6.45 -6.62 18.40
CA PRO A 50 5.01 -6.89 18.31
C PRO A 50 4.30 -6.84 19.66
N GLN A 51 4.94 -7.29 20.75
CA GLN A 51 4.34 -7.31 22.07
C GLN A 51 4.24 -5.90 22.67
N GLU A 52 5.29 -5.09 22.50
CA GLU A 52 5.28 -3.69 22.91
C GLU A 52 4.30 -2.86 22.07
N GLY A 53 4.30 -3.07 20.74
CA GLY A 53 3.39 -2.41 19.81
C GLY A 53 1.92 -2.68 20.12
N MET A 54 1.58 -3.93 20.39
CA MET A 54 0.24 -4.33 20.82
C MET A 54 -0.16 -3.65 22.14
N GLY A 55 0.73 -3.66 23.14
CA GLY A 55 0.46 -3.01 24.43
C GLY A 55 0.22 -1.51 24.31
N LEU A 56 1.06 -0.83 23.49
CA LEU A 56 0.89 0.59 23.21
C LEU A 56 -0.39 0.88 22.43
N ALA A 57 -0.76 0.04 21.49
CA ALA A 57 -1.99 0.20 20.72
C ALA A 57 -3.24 0.11 21.60
N VAL A 58 -3.32 -0.88 22.50
CA VAL A 58 -4.43 -1.00 23.46
C VAL A 58 -4.49 0.22 24.36
N ALA A 59 -3.37 0.62 24.96
CA ALA A 59 -3.32 1.79 25.84
C ALA A 59 -3.72 3.09 25.13
N MET A 60 -3.35 3.24 23.85
CA MET A 60 -3.74 4.36 23.02
C MET A 60 -5.25 4.39 22.76
N LEU A 61 -5.84 3.24 22.40
CA LEU A 61 -7.28 3.11 22.19
C LEU A 61 -8.07 3.44 23.46
N GLU A 62 -7.68 2.90 24.61
CA GLU A 62 -8.30 3.22 25.90
C GLU A 62 -8.14 4.71 26.27
N GLY A 63 -6.93 5.25 26.07
CA GLY A 63 -6.64 6.64 26.33
C GLY A 63 -7.50 7.63 25.52
N LEU A 64 -7.78 7.30 24.26
CA LEU A 64 -8.65 8.08 23.38
C LEU A 64 -10.14 7.90 23.73
N ALA A 65 -10.57 6.68 24.01
CA ALA A 65 -11.94 6.36 24.41
C ALA A 65 -12.32 7.07 25.71
N ASN A 66 -11.41 7.07 26.70
CA ASN A 66 -11.60 7.79 27.97
C ASN A 66 -11.72 9.31 27.81
N ARG A 67 -11.27 9.86 26.69
CA ARG A 67 -11.46 11.28 26.32
C ARG A 67 -12.75 11.52 25.53
N GLY A 68 -13.54 10.48 25.30
CA GLY A 68 -14.81 10.54 24.58
C GLY A 68 -14.69 10.63 23.06
N ALA A 69 -13.52 10.39 22.47
CA ALA A 69 -13.32 10.47 21.04
C ALA A 69 -14.02 9.31 20.29
N LEU A 70 -14.46 9.58 19.07
CA LEU A 70 -14.79 8.53 18.09
C LEU A 70 -13.50 8.07 17.41
N ILE A 71 -13.25 6.75 17.40
CA ILE A 71 -11.99 6.20 16.91
C ILE A 71 -12.27 5.22 15.77
N LEU A 72 -11.54 5.36 14.67
CA LEU A 72 -11.43 4.35 13.62
C LEU A 72 -9.96 3.95 13.51
N ALA A 73 -9.65 2.71 13.85
CA ALA A 73 -8.29 2.19 13.80
C ALA A 73 -8.20 0.91 12.98
N THR A 74 -7.17 0.79 12.16
CA THR A 74 -6.80 -0.48 11.54
C THR A 74 -5.66 -1.14 12.30
N THR A 75 -5.66 -2.45 12.38
CA THR A 75 -4.59 -3.23 12.97
C THR A 75 -4.60 -4.67 12.46
N HIS A 76 -3.46 -5.32 12.51
CA HIS A 76 -3.33 -6.74 12.20
C HIS A 76 -3.12 -7.62 13.46
N TYR A 77 -3.05 -7.02 14.66
CA TYR A 77 -2.85 -7.76 15.91
C TYR A 77 -4.11 -8.52 16.34
N PRO A 78 -4.04 -9.87 16.49
CA PRO A 78 -5.18 -10.67 16.95
C PRO A 78 -5.67 -10.28 18.34
N GLU A 79 -4.76 -9.89 19.22
CA GLU A 79 -5.05 -9.51 20.60
C GLU A 79 -5.93 -8.28 20.69
N ILE A 80 -5.76 -7.31 19.78
CA ILE A 80 -6.60 -6.11 19.72
C ILE A 80 -8.03 -6.48 19.27
N LYS A 81 -8.19 -7.50 18.42
CA LYS A 81 -9.52 -8.02 18.07
C LYS A 81 -10.24 -8.58 19.30
N THR A 82 -9.52 -9.37 20.11
CA THR A 82 -10.06 -9.92 21.37
C THR A 82 -10.35 -8.80 22.38
N PHE A 83 -9.48 -7.80 22.48
CA PHE A 83 -9.71 -6.62 23.29
C PHE A 83 -11.01 -5.90 22.90
N ALA A 84 -11.24 -5.67 21.61
CA ALA A 84 -12.45 -5.03 21.12
C ALA A 84 -13.73 -5.87 21.32
N GLU A 85 -13.63 -7.21 21.35
CA GLU A 85 -14.75 -8.10 21.64
C GLU A 85 -15.18 -8.06 23.13
N THR A 86 -14.23 -7.83 24.03
CA THR A 86 -14.42 -7.93 25.47
C THR A 86 -14.58 -6.58 26.17
N THR A 87 -14.25 -5.48 25.49
CA THR A 87 -14.23 -4.14 26.08
C THR A 87 -15.44 -3.33 25.61
N PRO A 88 -16.35 -2.92 26.52
CA PRO A 88 -17.48 -2.08 26.17
C PRO A 88 -17.06 -0.77 25.47
N GLY A 89 -17.80 -0.38 24.44
CA GLY A 89 -17.52 0.83 23.67
C GLY A 89 -16.61 0.60 22.45
N PHE A 90 -16.06 -0.61 22.29
CA PHE A 90 -15.30 -1.01 21.11
C PHE A 90 -16.10 -2.01 20.25
N LEU A 91 -15.86 -1.94 18.96
CA LEU A 91 -16.53 -2.80 18.00
C LEU A 91 -15.54 -3.24 16.92
N ASN A 92 -15.43 -4.52 16.68
CA ASN A 92 -14.70 -5.05 15.55
C ASN A 92 -15.42 -4.77 14.23
N ALA A 93 -14.66 -4.49 13.21
CA ALA A 93 -15.12 -4.41 11.84
C ALA A 93 -14.13 -5.14 10.92
N SER A 94 -14.62 -5.73 9.85
CA SER A 94 -13.76 -6.38 8.86
C SER A 94 -14.17 -6.03 7.44
N MET A 95 -13.18 -5.92 6.56
CA MET A 95 -13.45 -5.82 5.13
C MET A 95 -13.72 -7.21 4.57
N THR A 96 -14.79 -7.32 3.77
CA THR A 96 -15.14 -8.58 3.13
C THR A 96 -14.35 -8.81 1.86
N PHE A 97 -14.13 -10.07 1.55
CA PHE A 97 -13.51 -10.52 0.30
C PHE A 97 -14.27 -11.74 -0.22
N ASP A 98 -14.19 -11.97 -1.51
CA ASP A 98 -14.73 -13.16 -2.15
C ASP A 98 -13.90 -14.38 -1.75
N PRO A 99 -14.49 -15.40 -1.11
CA PRO A 99 -13.73 -16.56 -0.63
C PRO A 99 -13.15 -17.43 -1.77
N VAL A 100 -13.71 -17.35 -2.98
CA VAL A 100 -13.24 -18.10 -4.15
C VAL A 100 -12.13 -17.34 -4.87
N THR A 101 -12.37 -16.07 -5.18
CA THR A 101 -11.41 -15.23 -5.92
C THR A 101 -10.38 -14.56 -5.02
N LEU A 102 -10.58 -14.53 -3.70
CA LEU A 102 -9.79 -13.78 -2.71
C LEU A 102 -9.65 -12.30 -3.08
N SER A 103 -10.58 -11.79 -3.89
CA SER A 103 -10.61 -10.39 -4.28
C SER A 103 -11.37 -9.55 -3.24
N PRO A 104 -10.93 -8.32 -2.92
CA PRO A 104 -11.65 -7.46 -1.99
C PRO A 104 -13.00 -7.06 -2.57
N LEU A 105 -14.05 -7.18 -1.76
CA LEU A 105 -15.41 -6.75 -2.13
C LEU A 105 -15.69 -5.29 -1.73
N TYR A 106 -14.74 -4.63 -1.06
CA TYR A 106 -14.86 -3.25 -0.59
C TYR A 106 -16.13 -3.00 0.26
N ARG A 107 -16.54 -4.01 1.02
CA ARG A 107 -17.65 -3.93 1.96
C ARG A 107 -17.13 -4.16 3.37
N MET A 108 -17.64 -3.37 4.31
CA MET A 108 -17.31 -3.49 5.72
C MET A 108 -18.45 -4.21 6.46
N GLU A 109 -18.11 -5.22 7.24
CA GLU A 109 -19.00 -5.89 8.17
C GLU A 109 -18.65 -5.47 9.60
N LEU A 110 -19.66 -4.98 10.32
CA LEU A 110 -19.55 -4.58 11.73
C LEU A 110 -19.82 -5.76 12.66
N GLY A 111 -19.19 -5.76 13.83
CA GLY A 111 -19.39 -6.77 14.87
C GLY A 111 -18.65 -8.08 14.63
N ARG A 112 -17.83 -8.18 13.60
CA ARG A 112 -17.03 -9.38 13.30
C ARG A 112 -15.57 -9.02 13.05
N ALA A 113 -14.67 -9.71 13.75
CA ALA A 113 -13.25 -9.65 13.45
C ALA A 113 -12.93 -10.37 12.14
N GLY A 114 -12.10 -9.76 11.30
CA GLY A 114 -11.64 -10.38 10.06
C GLY A 114 -10.76 -11.60 10.30
N GLN A 115 -10.91 -12.62 9.45
CA GLN A 115 -10.01 -13.77 9.42
C GLN A 115 -8.80 -13.50 8.56
N SER A 116 -7.63 -14.01 8.96
CA SER A 116 -6.43 -13.92 8.13
C SER A 116 -6.53 -14.91 6.97
N CYS A 117 -6.28 -14.42 5.75
CA CYS A 117 -6.30 -15.23 4.53
C CYS A 117 -4.91 -15.38 3.90
N ALA A 118 -3.85 -15.02 4.64
CA ALA A 118 -2.48 -15.00 4.13
C ALA A 118 -2.06 -16.34 3.51
N LEU A 119 -2.35 -17.47 4.17
CA LEU A 119 -2.01 -18.81 3.65
C LEU A 119 -2.80 -19.17 2.37
N LEU A 120 -4.06 -18.75 2.28
CA LEU A 120 -4.87 -18.97 1.07
C LEU A 120 -4.36 -18.13 -0.09
N ILE A 121 -4.00 -16.88 0.17
CA ILE A 121 -3.38 -15.99 -0.82
C ILE A 121 -2.03 -16.54 -1.27
N ALA A 122 -1.18 -16.98 -0.34
CA ALA A 122 0.12 -17.57 -0.65
C ALA A 122 0.00 -18.84 -1.52
N ARG A 123 -0.96 -19.71 -1.21
CA ARG A 123 -1.29 -20.89 -2.04
C ARG A 123 -1.68 -20.48 -3.46
N ARG A 124 -2.56 -19.51 -3.59
CA ARG A 124 -3.01 -19.00 -4.89
C ARG A 124 -1.89 -18.37 -5.72
N LEU A 125 -0.95 -17.71 -5.07
CA LEU A 125 0.25 -17.14 -5.69
C LEU A 125 1.32 -18.19 -6.04
N GLY A 126 1.07 -19.47 -5.72
CA GLY A 126 1.94 -20.57 -6.11
C GLY A 126 3.03 -20.93 -5.11
N LEU A 127 2.88 -20.52 -3.84
CA LEU A 127 3.82 -21.01 -2.81
C LEU A 127 3.73 -22.53 -2.71
N PRO A 128 4.86 -23.28 -2.70
CA PRO A 128 4.89 -24.74 -2.62
C PRO A 128 4.08 -25.29 -1.44
N GLU A 129 3.38 -26.40 -1.66
CA GLU A 129 2.45 -26.96 -0.68
C GLU A 129 3.15 -27.45 0.59
N ASP A 130 4.38 -27.96 0.51
CA ASP A 130 5.20 -28.37 1.65
C ASP A 130 5.51 -27.17 2.57
N VAL A 131 5.79 -26.01 2.00
CA VAL A 131 6.01 -24.74 2.73
C VAL A 131 4.73 -24.27 3.37
N LEU A 132 3.59 -24.34 2.66
CA LEU A 132 2.28 -23.95 3.16
C LEU A 132 1.84 -24.83 4.33
N VAL A 133 2.02 -26.15 4.23
CA VAL A 133 1.72 -27.11 5.29
C VAL A 133 2.53 -26.77 6.55
N ARG A 134 3.83 -26.56 6.35
CA ARG A 134 4.70 -26.18 7.49
C ARG A 134 4.30 -24.85 8.11
N ALA A 135 3.97 -23.85 7.30
CA ALA A 135 3.50 -22.55 7.79
C ALA A 135 2.21 -22.69 8.61
N ALA A 136 1.24 -23.51 8.12
CA ALA A 136 0.00 -23.78 8.83
C ALA A 136 0.21 -24.49 10.17
N GLU A 137 1.16 -25.43 10.26
CA GLU A 137 1.56 -26.09 11.51
C GLU A 137 2.12 -25.09 12.50
N VAL A 138 3.04 -24.22 12.05
CA VAL A 138 3.69 -23.21 12.92
C VAL A 138 2.68 -22.22 13.48
N CYS A 139 1.74 -21.73 12.67
CA CYS A 139 0.73 -20.76 13.13
C CYS A 139 -0.54 -21.41 13.73
N GLY A 140 -0.59 -22.74 13.85
CA GLY A 140 -1.75 -23.45 14.41
C GLY A 140 -3.01 -23.32 13.55
N SER A 141 -2.89 -22.94 12.28
CA SER A 141 -4.03 -22.71 11.38
C SER A 141 -4.61 -24.02 10.87
N LYS A 142 -5.93 -24.17 11.03
CA LYS A 142 -6.69 -25.30 10.45
C LYS A 142 -7.20 -25.02 9.02
N MET A 143 -7.00 -23.82 8.50
CA MET A 143 -7.61 -23.37 7.23
C MET A 143 -7.16 -24.17 6.01
N LEU A 144 -5.95 -24.71 5.99
CA LEU A 144 -5.46 -25.51 4.85
C LEU A 144 -6.12 -26.88 4.73
N LYS A 145 -6.73 -27.39 5.80
CA LYS A 145 -7.40 -28.72 5.79
C LYS A 145 -8.80 -28.69 5.17
N ALA A 146 -9.37 -27.51 4.94
CA ALA A 146 -10.80 -27.38 4.59
C ALA A 146 -11.10 -27.12 3.10
N ALA A 147 -10.10 -26.95 2.23
CA ALA A 147 -10.35 -26.67 0.83
C ALA A 147 -9.39 -27.44 -0.10
N PRO A 148 -9.77 -28.56 -0.69
CA PRO A 148 -9.13 -29.02 -1.89
C PRO A 148 -9.49 -28.05 -3.03
N ILE A 149 -8.57 -27.16 -3.39
CA ILE A 149 -8.71 -26.42 -4.66
C ILE A 149 -8.48 -27.44 -5.76
N ASN A 150 -9.53 -27.76 -6.53
CA ASN A 150 -9.40 -28.58 -7.73
C ASN A 150 -8.33 -27.91 -8.64
N ALA A 151 -7.23 -28.63 -8.85
CA ALA A 151 -6.07 -28.21 -9.61
C ALA A 151 -6.32 -28.16 -11.13
N SER A 152 -7.52 -27.81 -11.58
CA SER A 152 -7.89 -27.77 -13.00
C SER A 152 -8.40 -26.41 -13.49
N GLU A 153 -8.12 -25.32 -12.79
CA GLU A 153 -8.36 -24.00 -13.38
C GLU A 153 -7.05 -23.25 -13.59
N LYS A 154 -6.80 -23.05 -14.87
CA LYS A 154 -5.72 -22.31 -15.51
C LYS A 154 -5.27 -21.10 -14.68
N THR A 155 -3.96 -20.93 -14.59
CA THR A 155 -3.25 -19.73 -14.18
C THR A 155 -4.08 -18.46 -14.47
N VAL A 156 -4.83 -18.00 -13.49
CA VAL A 156 -5.56 -16.73 -13.61
C VAL A 156 -4.52 -15.64 -13.46
N LYS A 157 -4.16 -15.03 -14.60
CA LYS A 157 -3.44 -13.75 -14.60
C LYS A 157 -4.20 -12.80 -13.69
N MET A 158 -3.49 -12.14 -12.79
CA MET A 158 -4.05 -11.02 -11.99
C MET A 158 -4.86 -10.11 -12.93
N PRO A 159 -6.01 -9.61 -12.52
CA PRO A 159 -6.70 -8.59 -13.29
C PRO A 159 -5.78 -7.36 -13.34
N SER A 160 -5.12 -7.18 -14.47
CA SER A 160 -4.67 -5.88 -14.90
C SER A 160 -5.89 -4.96 -14.97
N ALA A 161 -5.70 -3.68 -14.70
CA ALA A 161 -6.68 -2.60 -14.74
C ALA A 161 -7.82 -2.77 -15.78
N PRO A 162 -8.98 -2.08 -15.61
CA PRO A 162 -10.18 -2.30 -16.41
C PRO A 162 -9.91 -2.33 -17.91
N PRO A 163 -10.64 -3.15 -18.68
CA PRO A 163 -10.34 -3.40 -20.08
C PRO A 163 -10.44 -2.10 -20.88
N LYS A 164 -9.31 -1.70 -21.44
CA LYS A 164 -9.32 -0.78 -22.59
C LYS A 164 -9.82 -1.57 -23.79
N GLU A 165 -10.79 -1.02 -24.51
CA GLU A 165 -11.34 -1.56 -25.75
C GLU A 165 -10.23 -2.00 -26.69
N GLU A 166 -10.31 -3.23 -27.18
CA GLU A 166 -9.41 -3.77 -28.20
C GLU A 166 -9.65 -3.03 -29.53
N VAL A 167 -8.72 -2.18 -29.88
CA VAL A 167 -8.55 -1.72 -31.26
C VAL A 167 -7.54 -2.64 -31.91
N GLU A 168 -7.91 -3.27 -33.04
CA GLU A 168 -7.08 -4.20 -33.82
C GLU A 168 -5.68 -3.62 -34.11
N PRO A 169 -4.61 -4.41 -33.98
CA PRO A 169 -3.26 -3.91 -34.18
C PRO A 169 -2.93 -3.73 -35.66
N GLN A 170 -2.79 -2.47 -36.08
CA GLN A 170 -2.04 -2.17 -37.30
C GLN A 170 -0.53 -2.40 -37.07
N PRO A 171 0.26 -2.77 -38.08
CA PRO A 171 1.66 -3.19 -37.92
C PRO A 171 2.53 -2.03 -37.45
N VAL A 172 2.94 -2.06 -36.19
CA VAL A 172 3.79 -1.05 -35.57
C VAL A 172 5.24 -1.23 -36.01
N LYS A 173 5.79 -0.23 -36.70
CA LYS A 173 7.22 -0.10 -36.97
C LYS A 173 7.98 -0.12 -35.62
N LYS A 174 9.04 -0.95 -35.51
CA LYS A 174 9.91 -1.02 -34.33
C LYS A 174 10.39 0.39 -33.96
N PRO A 175 10.19 0.86 -32.71
CA PRO A 175 10.64 2.18 -32.31
C PRO A 175 12.18 2.24 -32.29
N SER A 176 12.74 3.33 -32.80
CA SER A 176 14.16 3.65 -32.73
C SER A 176 14.63 3.80 -31.27
N PRO A 177 15.92 3.53 -30.95
CA PRO A 177 16.43 3.45 -29.56
C PRO A 177 16.48 4.79 -28.83
N GLY A 178 15.45 5.56 -28.80
CA GLY A 178 15.37 6.86 -28.14
C GLY A 178 13.95 7.36 -27.91
N SER A 179 12.93 6.67 -28.44
CA SER A 179 11.53 7.13 -28.38
C SER A 179 10.79 6.84 -27.06
N ARG A 180 11.52 6.39 -26.03
CA ARG A 180 10.92 5.98 -24.74
C ARG A 180 10.50 7.15 -23.84
N PHE A 181 11.08 8.35 -24.07
CA PHE A 181 10.82 9.52 -23.26
C PHE A 181 10.30 10.66 -24.12
N GLN A 182 9.13 11.19 -23.80
CA GLN A 182 8.50 12.30 -24.49
C GLN A 182 8.74 13.62 -23.76
N VAL A 183 8.66 14.75 -24.47
CA VAL A 183 8.76 16.07 -23.85
C VAL A 183 7.58 16.27 -22.92
N GLY A 184 7.89 16.58 -21.64
CA GLY A 184 6.92 16.72 -20.57
C GLY A 184 6.89 15.55 -19.60
N ASP A 185 7.48 14.39 -19.95
CA ASP A 185 7.57 13.27 -19.00
C ASP A 185 8.45 13.61 -17.80
N SER A 186 8.03 13.14 -16.63
CA SER A 186 8.88 13.13 -15.43
C SER A 186 9.77 11.90 -15.44
N VAL A 187 11.07 12.13 -15.26
CA VAL A 187 12.08 11.07 -15.26
C VAL A 187 12.99 11.18 -14.04
N TYR A 188 13.42 10.05 -13.52
CA TYR A 188 14.46 10.00 -12.51
C TYR A 188 15.84 9.97 -13.19
N VAL A 189 16.71 10.92 -12.83
CA VAL A 189 18.06 11.09 -13.37
C VAL A 189 19.07 10.45 -12.45
N HIS A 190 19.51 9.22 -12.75
CA HIS A 190 20.41 8.45 -11.88
C HIS A 190 21.72 9.16 -11.50
N PRO A 191 22.43 9.85 -12.39
CA PRO A 191 23.66 10.54 -12.02
C PRO A 191 23.48 11.71 -11.05
N LEU A 192 22.28 12.27 -10.98
CA LEU A 192 21.96 13.42 -10.13
C LEU A 192 21.14 13.02 -8.89
N HIS A 193 20.68 11.77 -8.83
CA HIS A 193 19.76 11.27 -7.79
C HIS A 193 18.54 12.18 -7.57
N ARG A 194 17.97 12.72 -8.66
CA ARG A 194 16.83 13.65 -8.63
C ARG A 194 15.88 13.39 -9.78
N THR A 195 14.63 13.81 -9.60
CA THR A 195 13.62 13.84 -10.66
C THR A 195 13.75 15.12 -11.49
N GLY A 196 13.40 15.02 -12.77
CA GLY A 196 13.38 16.14 -13.70
C GLY A 196 12.34 15.92 -14.79
N ILE A 197 12.04 16.97 -15.55
CA ILE A 197 11.10 16.95 -16.67
C ILE A 197 11.88 16.89 -17.97
N VAL A 198 11.48 16.01 -18.88
CA VAL A 198 12.07 15.93 -20.23
C VAL A 198 11.75 17.22 -21.01
N ALA A 199 12.78 17.98 -21.28
CA ALA A 199 12.67 19.23 -22.04
C ALA A 199 12.87 19.02 -23.54
N GLN A 200 13.59 17.98 -23.96
CA GLN A 200 13.78 17.61 -25.35
C GLN A 200 13.99 16.10 -25.45
N GLY A 201 13.30 15.45 -26.38
CA GLY A 201 13.40 14.02 -26.64
C GLY A 201 14.78 13.56 -27.09
N ALA A 202 14.98 12.26 -27.20
CA ALA A 202 16.28 11.68 -27.52
C ALA A 202 16.76 12.08 -28.93
N ASN A 203 18.01 12.48 -29.00
CA ASN A 203 18.72 12.73 -30.29
C ASN A 203 19.24 11.40 -30.87
N ALA A 204 19.86 11.44 -32.03
CA ALA A 204 20.43 10.29 -32.74
C ALA A 204 21.51 9.54 -31.92
N LYS A 205 22.10 10.17 -30.91
CA LYS A 205 23.04 9.55 -29.95
C LYS A 205 22.39 8.98 -28.71
N GLY A 206 21.05 9.06 -28.60
CA GLY A 206 20.29 8.60 -27.44
C GLY A 206 20.41 9.52 -26.22
N GLU A 207 20.74 10.78 -26.42
CA GLU A 207 20.83 11.80 -25.37
C GLU A 207 19.50 12.56 -25.25
N VAL A 208 19.00 12.71 -24.04
CA VAL A 208 17.75 13.38 -23.67
C VAL A 208 18.12 14.63 -22.87
N VAL A 209 17.48 15.76 -23.14
CA VAL A 209 17.64 16.98 -22.33
C VAL A 209 16.57 16.97 -21.25
N VAL A 210 17.00 16.97 -19.97
CA VAL A 210 16.12 16.95 -18.80
C VAL A 210 16.33 18.25 -18.01
N LYS A 211 15.23 18.90 -17.62
CA LYS A 211 15.24 20.03 -16.70
C LYS A 211 15.11 19.51 -15.27
N VAL A 212 16.13 19.72 -14.44
CA VAL A 212 16.11 19.40 -13.01
C VAL A 212 16.19 20.72 -12.24
N ALA A 213 15.18 21.06 -11.50
CA ALA A 213 14.96 22.40 -10.93
C ALA A 213 15.04 23.45 -12.07
N ASP A 214 15.96 24.42 -11.99
CA ASP A 214 16.11 25.46 -13.00
C ASP A 214 17.25 25.25 -14.00
N ARG A 215 17.88 24.07 -14.00
CA ARG A 215 19.02 23.77 -14.90
C ARG A 215 18.67 22.63 -15.86
N LYS A 216 19.18 22.75 -17.08
CA LYS A 216 19.08 21.74 -18.14
C LYS A 216 20.31 20.84 -18.12
N TYR A 217 20.11 19.53 -18.21
CA TYR A 217 21.16 18.53 -18.28
C TYR A 217 20.92 17.62 -19.49
N THR A 218 21.99 17.35 -20.24
CA THR A 218 21.95 16.34 -21.29
C THR A 218 22.41 15.02 -20.74
N VAL A 219 21.54 14.04 -20.77
CA VAL A 219 21.77 12.72 -20.14
C VAL A 219 21.41 11.61 -21.12
N ASN A 220 22.24 10.56 -21.20
CA ASN A 220 21.92 9.43 -22.04
C ASN A 220 20.66 8.72 -21.50
N HIS A 221 19.73 8.32 -22.39
CA HIS A 221 18.45 7.70 -22.05
C HIS A 221 18.59 6.44 -21.16
N ARG A 222 19.73 5.75 -21.20
CA ARG A 222 20.02 4.57 -20.35
C ARG A 222 20.23 4.92 -18.88
N ARG A 223 20.46 6.19 -18.56
CA ARG A 223 20.64 6.72 -17.21
C ARG A 223 19.40 7.44 -16.68
N LEU A 224 18.27 7.25 -17.35
CA LEU A 224 16.97 7.76 -16.97
C LEU A 224 16.01 6.61 -16.70
N SER A 225 15.20 6.73 -15.68
CA SER A 225 14.05 5.85 -15.42
C SER A 225 12.76 6.64 -15.51
N PRO A 226 11.67 6.07 -16.09
CA PRO A 226 10.36 6.71 -16.05
C PRO A 226 9.95 6.95 -14.59
N HIS A 227 9.33 8.10 -14.33
CA HIS A 227 8.75 8.43 -13.04
C HIS A 227 7.23 8.63 -13.18
N LEU A 228 6.80 9.60 -14.01
CA LEU A 228 5.39 9.82 -14.37
C LEU A 228 5.32 10.26 -15.83
N SER A 229 4.29 9.83 -16.56
CA SER A 229 4.04 10.35 -17.92
C SER A 229 3.53 11.80 -17.88
N LYS A 230 3.58 12.49 -19.01
CA LYS A 230 3.04 13.85 -19.13
C LYS A 230 1.54 13.89 -18.81
N GLU A 231 0.79 12.87 -19.21
CA GLU A 231 -0.64 12.74 -19.00
C GLU A 231 -0.98 12.51 -17.50
N GLU A 232 -0.13 11.82 -16.77
CA GLU A 232 -0.26 11.63 -15.31
C GLU A 232 0.12 12.89 -14.53
N LEU A 233 1.02 13.72 -15.05
CA LEU A 233 1.43 14.99 -14.42
C LEU A 233 0.41 16.12 -14.62
N TYR A 234 -0.28 16.12 -15.75
CA TYR A 234 -1.19 17.20 -16.19
C TYR A 234 -2.49 16.61 -16.75
N PRO A 235 -3.36 16.03 -15.89
CA PRO A 235 -4.60 15.36 -16.34
C PRO A 235 -5.62 16.30 -16.99
N ASP A 236 -5.48 17.63 -16.80
CA ASP A 236 -6.42 18.65 -17.30
C ASP A 236 -5.87 19.53 -18.43
N ALA A 237 -4.81 19.11 -19.12
CA ALA A 237 -4.14 19.96 -20.12
C ALA A 237 -4.77 19.89 -21.55
N GLU A 238 -5.97 19.30 -21.71
CA GLU A 238 -6.76 19.39 -22.95
C GLU A 238 -8.15 19.94 -22.65
N ASN A 239 -8.29 21.26 -22.68
CA ASN A 239 -9.46 22.02 -23.09
C ASN A 239 -9.04 23.41 -23.58
#